data_a425d42c8e10f78e825b804b05ca52d4
#
_entry.id   a425d42c8e10f78e825b804b05ca52d4
#
_cell.length_a   1.000
_cell.length_b   1.000
_cell.length_c   1.000
_cell.angle_alpha   90.00
_cell.angle_beta   90.00
_cell.angle_gamma   90.00
#
_symmetry.space_group_name_H-M   'P 1'
#
loop_
_entity.id
_entity.type
_entity.pdbx_description
1 polymer ?
#
loop_
_entity_poly.entity_id
_entity_poly.type
_entity_poly.pdbx_seq_one_letter_code
_entity_poly.pdbx_strand_id
1 'polypeptide(L)'
;MAYRASRVGRRIEPRSYSWPAILVGIVLILVGLAIIAYWVIFVMRGNMPEGLWTVVGNQYIVYHQAAELVMALLAIAGGFGLLIGRGWGMATSLAALGALLYTSVNSLGNSIRNEPSLTPIFLAVLGVTLVCFIALHFSRRH
;
A
#
# COMPACT_ATOMS: atom_id res chain seq x y z
N MET A 1 -9.80 -53.75 1.04
CA MET A 1 -8.81 -52.70 1.35
C MET A 1 -9.52 -51.36 1.32
N ALA A 2 -9.85 -50.77 2.48
CA ALA A 2 -10.58 -49.50 2.59
C ALA A 2 -9.57 -48.38 2.84
N TYR A 3 -9.36 -47.51 1.84
CA TYR A 3 -8.53 -46.31 1.95
C TYR A 3 -9.30 -45.24 2.70
N ARG A 4 -9.06 -45.14 3.98
CA ARG A 4 -9.65 -44.13 4.89
C ARG A 4 -8.94 -42.80 4.66
N ALA A 5 -9.48 -41.98 3.75
CA ALA A 5 -9.04 -40.60 3.57
C ALA A 5 -9.46 -39.77 4.79
N SER A 6 -8.62 -39.68 5.79
CA SER A 6 -8.76 -38.68 6.87
C SER A 6 -8.40 -37.30 6.32
N ARG A 7 -9.35 -36.61 5.68
CA ARG A 7 -9.26 -35.16 5.50
C ARG A 7 -9.45 -34.51 6.87
N VAL A 8 -8.39 -34.43 7.61
CA VAL A 8 -8.35 -33.53 8.78
C VAL A 8 -8.51 -32.13 8.23
N GLY A 9 -9.71 -31.57 8.36
CA GLY A 9 -9.98 -30.17 8.06
C GLY A 9 -9.07 -29.33 8.96
N ARG A 10 -7.97 -28.83 8.36
CA ARG A 10 -7.07 -27.91 9.03
C ARG A 10 -7.89 -26.65 9.33
N ARG A 11 -8.39 -26.51 10.55
CA ARG A 11 -8.95 -25.24 11.03
C ARG A 11 -7.85 -24.20 10.85
N ILE A 12 -8.10 -23.22 9.98
CA ILE A 12 -7.26 -22.04 9.86
C ILE A 12 -7.56 -21.20 11.09
N GLU A 13 -6.82 -21.44 12.18
CA GLU A 13 -6.93 -20.60 13.37
C GLU A 13 -6.49 -19.18 13.01
N PRO A 14 -7.24 -18.16 13.41
CA PRO A 14 -6.84 -16.78 13.20
C PRO A 14 -5.52 -16.54 13.94
N ARG A 15 -4.49 -16.14 13.22
CA ARG A 15 -3.20 -15.76 13.80
C ARG A 15 -3.42 -14.47 14.59
N SER A 16 -3.17 -14.48 15.89
CA SER A 16 -3.05 -13.23 16.64
C SER A 16 -1.76 -12.53 16.20
N TYR A 17 -1.90 -11.41 15.51
CA TYR A 17 -0.76 -10.59 15.19
C TYR A 17 -0.32 -9.76 16.40
N SER A 18 0.98 -9.52 16.51
CA SER A 18 1.54 -8.64 17.52
C SER A 18 1.03 -7.20 17.34
N TRP A 19 0.99 -6.44 18.42
CA TRP A 19 0.56 -5.04 18.41
C TRP A 19 1.19 -4.18 17.30
N PRO A 20 2.51 -4.28 17.00
CA PRO A 20 3.08 -3.53 15.88
C PRO A 20 2.45 -3.87 14.51
N ALA A 21 2.07 -5.11 14.27
CA ALA A 21 1.40 -5.49 13.01
C ALA A 21 0.00 -4.86 12.89
N ILE A 22 -0.72 -4.75 14.00
CA ILE A 22 -2.03 -4.07 14.03
C ILE A 22 -1.86 -2.59 13.71
N LEU A 23 -0.88 -1.92 14.30
CA LEU A 23 -0.57 -0.51 14.01
C LEU A 23 -0.22 -0.31 12.53
N VAL A 24 0.63 -1.15 11.97
CA VAL A 24 0.96 -1.09 10.54
C VAL A 24 -0.29 -1.30 9.69
N GLY A 25 -1.19 -2.21 10.07
CA GLY A 25 -2.46 -2.41 9.39
C GLY A 25 -3.31 -1.14 9.33
N ILE A 26 -3.42 -0.43 10.45
CA ILE A 26 -4.14 0.85 10.52
C ILE A 26 -3.47 1.91 9.63
N VAL A 27 -2.15 2.05 9.72
CA VAL A 27 -1.40 3.01 8.90
C VAL A 27 -1.58 2.74 7.42
N LEU A 28 -1.50 1.49 6.98
CA LEU A 28 -1.70 1.11 5.57
C LEU A 28 -3.10 1.46 5.07
N ILE A 29 -4.14 1.21 5.87
CA ILE A 29 -5.52 1.59 5.51
C ILE A 29 -5.63 3.11 5.35
N LEU A 30 -5.12 3.87 6.32
CA LEU A 30 -5.17 5.34 6.29
C LEU A 30 -4.40 5.91 5.08
N VAL A 31 -3.22 5.39 4.79
CA VAL A 31 -2.42 5.80 3.62
C VAL A 31 -3.15 5.47 2.32
N GLY A 32 -3.70 4.25 2.19
CA GLY A 32 -4.46 3.87 1.00
C GLY A 32 -5.67 4.74 0.77
N LEU A 33 -6.45 5.05 1.83
CA LEU A 33 -7.59 5.95 1.74
C LEU A 33 -7.16 7.39 1.39
N ALA A 34 -6.06 7.88 1.96
CA ALA A 34 -5.54 9.21 1.67
C ALA A 34 -5.13 9.36 0.19
N ILE A 35 -4.49 8.33 -0.39
CA ILE A 35 -4.12 8.32 -1.80
C ILE A 35 -5.35 8.34 -2.70
N ILE A 36 -6.36 7.52 -2.41
CA ILE A 36 -7.61 7.51 -3.17
C ILE A 36 -8.29 8.88 -3.07
N ALA A 37 -8.40 9.45 -1.87
CA ALA A 37 -9.00 10.76 -1.65
C ALA A 37 -8.24 11.86 -2.42
N TYR A 38 -6.90 11.83 -2.39
CA TYR A 38 -6.07 12.77 -3.15
C TYR A 38 -6.40 12.73 -4.65
N TRP A 39 -6.46 11.55 -5.26
CA TRP A 39 -6.77 11.41 -6.67
C TRP A 39 -8.20 11.77 -7.02
N VAL A 40 -9.16 11.45 -6.17
CA VAL A 40 -10.57 11.90 -6.35
C VAL A 40 -10.66 13.44 -6.36
N ILE A 41 -10.04 14.10 -5.38
CA ILE A 41 -10.01 15.55 -5.28
C ILE A 41 -9.29 16.17 -6.49
N PHE A 42 -8.17 15.56 -6.93
CA PHE A 42 -7.40 16.01 -8.09
C PHE A 42 -8.26 16.02 -9.37
N VAL A 43 -8.99 14.93 -9.60
CA VAL A 43 -9.93 14.80 -10.73
C VAL A 43 -11.08 15.81 -10.62
N MET A 44 -11.69 15.94 -9.44
CA MET A 44 -12.82 16.84 -9.23
C MET A 44 -12.45 18.32 -9.43
N ARG A 45 -11.20 18.69 -9.23
CA ARG A 45 -10.68 20.05 -9.49
C ARG A 45 -10.38 20.33 -10.97
N GLY A 46 -10.72 19.41 -11.86
CA GLY A 46 -10.46 19.55 -13.30
C GLY A 46 -9.00 19.47 -13.71
N ASN A 47 -8.13 18.98 -12.84
CA ASN A 47 -6.70 18.83 -13.13
C ASN A 47 -6.38 17.62 -14.02
N MET A 48 -7.42 16.97 -14.58
CA MET A 48 -7.19 15.91 -15.57
C MET A 48 -6.65 16.54 -16.85
N PRO A 49 -5.54 16.02 -17.40
CA PRO A 49 -5.07 16.44 -18.71
C PRO A 49 -6.19 16.25 -19.73
N GLU A 50 -6.51 17.29 -20.49
CA GLU A 50 -7.39 17.17 -21.65
C GLU A 50 -6.86 16.06 -22.54
N GLY A 51 -7.63 15.02 -22.75
CA GLY A 51 -7.22 13.87 -23.56
C GLY A 51 -6.54 12.74 -22.79
N LEU A 52 -7.18 12.26 -21.72
CA LEU A 52 -6.77 11.00 -21.06
C LEU A 52 -6.58 9.84 -22.06
N TRP A 53 -7.18 9.94 -23.22
CA TRP A 53 -7.18 8.99 -24.31
C TRP A 53 -6.38 9.48 -25.55
N THR A 54 -5.92 10.73 -25.58
CA THR A 54 -5.06 11.27 -26.65
C THR A 54 -3.59 11.18 -26.26
N VAL A 55 -3.02 10.24 -26.78
CA VAL A 55 -1.84 9.42 -26.53
C VAL A 55 -0.46 10.11 -26.50
N VAL A 56 -0.24 11.40 -26.63
CA VAL A 56 1.11 11.86 -27.02
C VAL A 56 1.92 12.65 -25.96
N GLY A 57 1.30 13.16 -24.89
CA GLY A 57 2.05 14.04 -23.98
C GLY A 57 2.17 13.58 -22.51
N ASN A 58 1.17 12.85 -21.99
CA ASN A 58 1.02 12.61 -20.56
C ASN A 58 0.87 11.13 -20.15
N GLN A 59 1.36 10.19 -20.96
CA GLN A 59 1.28 8.75 -20.65
C GLN A 59 1.88 8.43 -19.28
N TYR A 60 2.96 9.09 -18.89
CA TYR A 60 3.61 8.90 -17.61
C TYR A 60 2.65 9.16 -16.44
N ILE A 61 1.84 10.22 -16.50
CA ILE A 61 0.90 10.58 -15.43
C ILE A 61 -0.19 9.51 -15.28
N VAL A 62 -0.75 9.02 -16.37
CA VAL A 62 -1.81 8.00 -16.34
C VAL A 62 -1.30 6.68 -15.75
N TYR A 63 -0.13 6.22 -16.16
CA TYR A 63 0.46 4.99 -15.62
C TYR A 63 0.86 5.14 -14.15
N HIS A 64 1.36 6.31 -13.77
CA HIS A 64 1.70 6.61 -12.40
C HIS A 64 0.46 6.62 -11.50
N GLN A 65 -0.63 7.25 -11.93
CA GLN A 65 -1.92 7.24 -11.23
C GLN A 65 -2.49 5.83 -11.08
N ALA A 66 -2.47 5.04 -12.16
CA ALA A 66 -2.93 3.66 -12.12
C ALA A 66 -2.12 2.82 -11.13
N ALA A 67 -0.79 2.98 -11.11
CA ALA A 67 0.08 2.29 -10.18
C ALA A 67 -0.19 2.69 -8.73
N GLU A 68 -0.41 3.98 -8.45
CA GLU A 68 -0.75 4.47 -7.11
C GLU A 68 -2.12 3.98 -6.63
N LEU A 69 -3.12 3.90 -7.51
CA LEU A 69 -4.42 3.32 -7.16
C LEU A 69 -4.33 1.83 -6.84
N VAL A 70 -3.59 1.05 -7.64
CA VAL A 70 -3.33 -0.37 -7.34
C VAL A 70 -2.62 -0.51 -6.00
N MET A 71 -1.60 0.30 -5.75
CA MET A 71 -0.88 0.33 -4.48
C MET A 71 -1.80 0.68 -3.30
N ALA A 72 -2.68 1.69 -3.46
CA ALA A 72 -3.65 2.07 -2.43
C ALA A 72 -4.61 0.93 -2.10
N LEU A 73 -5.11 0.20 -3.10
CA LEU A 73 -5.95 -0.97 -2.90
C LEU A 73 -5.19 -2.10 -2.19
N LEU A 74 -3.94 -2.35 -2.56
CA LEU A 74 -3.08 -3.32 -1.88
C LEU A 74 -2.82 -2.91 -0.42
N ALA A 75 -2.62 -1.62 -0.15
CA ALA A 75 -2.42 -1.12 1.20
C ALA A 75 -3.67 -1.33 2.08
N ILE A 76 -4.85 -1.00 1.56
CA ILE A 76 -6.12 -1.22 2.27
C ILE A 76 -6.35 -2.72 2.49
N ALA A 77 -6.20 -3.54 1.46
CA ALA A 77 -6.38 -4.99 1.57
C ALA A 77 -5.38 -5.60 2.56
N GLY A 78 -4.09 -5.27 2.44
CA GLY A 78 -3.04 -5.76 3.33
C GLY A 78 -3.27 -5.36 4.77
N GLY A 79 -3.58 -4.08 5.00
CA GLY A 79 -3.91 -3.54 6.33
C GLY A 79 -5.11 -4.25 6.94
N PHE A 80 -6.19 -4.42 6.19
CA PHE A 80 -7.36 -5.18 6.64
C PHE A 80 -7.02 -6.63 6.94
N GLY A 81 -6.23 -7.29 6.09
CA GLY A 81 -5.76 -8.65 6.31
C GLY A 81 -4.94 -8.82 7.59
N LEU A 82 -4.13 -7.81 7.96
CA LEU A 82 -3.43 -7.77 9.26
C LEU A 82 -4.41 -7.65 10.42
N LEU A 83 -5.40 -6.75 10.34
CA LEU A 83 -6.36 -6.52 11.42
C LEU A 83 -7.21 -7.75 11.73
N ILE A 84 -7.62 -8.50 10.70
CA ILE A 84 -8.43 -9.72 10.88
C ILE A 84 -7.60 -11.00 11.07
N GLY A 85 -6.28 -10.89 11.22
CA GLY A 85 -5.41 -12.04 11.50
C GLY A 85 -5.28 -13.04 10.35
N ARG A 86 -5.45 -12.62 9.09
CA ARG A 86 -5.34 -13.51 7.92
C ARG A 86 -3.90 -13.67 7.45
N GLY A 87 -3.50 -14.88 7.15
CA GLY A 87 -2.13 -15.20 6.72
C GLY A 87 -1.68 -14.44 5.46
N TRP A 88 -2.59 -14.15 4.53
CA TRP A 88 -2.31 -13.36 3.33
C TRP A 88 -2.07 -11.87 3.63
N GLY A 89 -2.61 -11.35 4.75
CA GLY A 89 -2.45 -9.94 5.14
C GLY A 89 -0.99 -9.51 5.24
N MET A 90 -0.13 -10.37 5.79
CA MET A 90 1.31 -10.09 5.88
C MET A 90 1.97 -9.94 4.50
N ALA A 91 1.72 -10.86 3.58
CA ALA A 91 2.31 -10.82 2.24
C ALA A 91 1.82 -9.61 1.45
N THR A 92 0.51 -9.33 1.49
CA THR A 92 -0.10 -8.18 0.82
C THR A 92 0.40 -6.85 1.39
N SER A 93 0.55 -6.76 2.72
CA SER A 93 1.11 -5.56 3.37
C SER A 93 2.56 -5.30 2.98
N LEU A 94 3.38 -6.34 2.89
CA LEU A 94 4.76 -6.18 2.42
C LEU A 94 4.84 -5.76 0.96
N ALA A 95 3.98 -6.30 0.10
CA ALA A 95 3.88 -5.88 -1.29
C ALA A 95 3.45 -4.40 -1.38
N ALA A 96 2.44 -3.99 -0.61
CA ALA A 96 2.00 -2.60 -0.53
C ALA A 96 3.11 -1.66 -0.03
N LEU A 97 3.83 -2.05 1.04
CA LEU A 97 4.97 -1.26 1.54
C LEU A 97 6.10 -1.16 0.52
N GLY A 98 6.39 -2.23 -0.24
CA GLY A 98 7.36 -2.19 -1.33
C GLY A 98 6.98 -1.21 -2.43
N ALA A 99 5.71 -1.22 -2.82
CA ALA A 99 5.17 -0.26 -3.78
C ALA A 99 5.20 1.18 -3.24
N LEU A 100 4.82 1.39 -1.95
CA LEU A 100 4.92 2.69 -1.26
C LEU A 100 6.36 3.20 -1.20
N LEU A 101 7.32 2.34 -0.93
CA LEU A 101 8.74 2.70 -0.92
C LEU A 101 9.18 3.21 -2.30
N TYR A 102 8.83 2.46 -3.35
CA TYR A 102 9.15 2.84 -4.72
C TYR A 102 8.53 4.19 -5.10
N THR A 103 7.22 4.36 -4.87
CA THR A 103 6.53 5.61 -5.20
C THR A 103 7.03 6.79 -4.38
N SER A 104 7.32 6.60 -3.09
CA SER A 104 7.86 7.65 -2.22
C SER A 104 9.23 8.15 -2.70
N VAL A 105 10.13 7.25 -3.10
CA VAL A 105 11.45 7.63 -3.65
C VAL A 105 11.29 8.36 -4.97
N ASN A 106 10.42 7.87 -5.87
CA ASN A 106 10.18 8.49 -7.16
C ASN A 106 9.55 9.89 -7.02
N SER A 107 8.53 10.01 -6.16
CA SER A 107 7.86 11.29 -5.88
C SER A 107 8.78 12.28 -5.18
N LEU A 108 9.65 11.81 -4.27
CA LEU A 108 10.68 12.63 -3.65
C LEU A 108 11.65 13.19 -4.68
N GLY A 109 12.14 12.36 -5.60
CA GLY A 109 13.01 12.80 -6.69
C GLY A 109 12.36 13.84 -7.60
N ASN A 110 11.07 13.68 -7.89
CA ASN A 110 10.30 14.65 -8.67
C ASN A 110 10.06 15.96 -7.89
N SER A 111 9.70 15.88 -6.60
CA SER A 111 9.41 17.06 -5.79
C SER A 111 10.65 17.96 -5.61
N ILE A 112 11.83 17.39 -5.40
CA ILE A 112 13.08 18.16 -5.28
C ILE A 112 13.34 19.02 -6.52
N ARG A 113 12.95 18.53 -7.70
CA ARG A 113 13.19 19.23 -8.97
C ARG A 113 12.09 20.23 -9.33
N ASN A 114 10.83 19.83 -9.14
CA ASN A 114 9.69 20.54 -9.73
C ASN A 114 8.84 21.25 -8.69
N GLU A 115 8.71 20.70 -7.47
CA GLU A 115 7.84 21.22 -6.41
C GLU A 115 8.49 21.06 -5.02
N PRO A 116 9.51 21.83 -4.67
CA PRO A 116 10.26 21.69 -3.41
C PRO A 116 9.40 21.77 -2.14
N SER A 117 8.24 22.42 -2.21
CA SER A 117 7.27 22.53 -1.10
C SER A 117 6.69 21.18 -0.67
N LEU A 118 6.64 20.19 -1.55
CA LEU A 118 6.14 18.85 -1.28
C LEU A 118 7.23 17.89 -0.75
N THR A 119 8.48 18.27 -0.84
CA THR A 119 9.62 17.45 -0.40
C THR A 119 9.49 16.94 1.04
N PRO A 120 9.13 17.78 2.05
CA PRO A 120 8.96 17.30 3.42
C PRO A 120 7.88 16.22 3.57
N ILE A 121 6.82 16.30 2.79
CA ILE A 121 5.71 15.34 2.81
C ILE A 121 6.21 13.98 2.33
N PHE A 122 6.92 13.93 1.21
CA PHE A 122 7.45 12.67 0.67
C PHE A 122 8.54 12.06 1.54
N LEU A 123 9.36 12.89 2.20
CA LEU A 123 10.30 12.42 3.21
C LEU A 123 9.58 11.78 4.40
N ALA A 124 8.50 12.38 4.88
CA ALA A 124 7.71 11.82 5.97
C ALA A 124 7.08 10.48 5.58
N VAL A 125 6.48 10.39 4.37
CA VAL A 125 5.90 9.14 3.86
C VAL A 125 6.97 8.05 3.73
N LEU A 126 8.15 8.38 3.22
CA LEU A 126 9.28 7.46 3.12
C LEU A 126 9.70 6.95 4.51
N GLY A 127 9.83 7.85 5.48
CA GLY A 127 10.18 7.50 6.86
C GLY A 127 9.16 6.57 7.51
N VAL A 128 7.86 6.89 7.40
CA VAL A 128 6.76 6.04 7.90
C VAL A 128 6.79 4.66 7.23
N THR A 129 7.01 4.60 5.93
CA THR A 129 7.09 3.33 5.19
C THR A 129 8.21 2.45 5.71
N LEU A 130 9.40 3.01 5.94
CA LEU A 130 10.55 2.29 6.49
C LEU A 130 10.26 1.77 7.91
N VAL A 131 9.67 2.61 8.77
CA VAL A 131 9.26 2.19 10.13
C VAL A 131 8.26 1.05 10.07
N CYS A 132 7.27 1.10 9.17
CA CYS A 132 6.31 0.02 8.97
C CYS A 132 6.98 -1.29 8.52
N PHE A 133 7.96 -1.22 7.62
CA PHE A 133 8.75 -2.39 7.23
C PHE A 133 9.47 -3.04 8.41
N ILE A 134 10.15 -2.21 9.21
CA ILE A 134 10.88 -2.67 10.39
C ILE A 134 9.90 -3.31 11.39
N ALA A 135 8.78 -2.66 11.67
CA ALA A 135 7.76 -3.15 12.58
C ALA A 135 7.20 -4.52 12.15
N LEU A 136 6.89 -4.70 10.85
CA LEU A 136 6.44 -6.00 10.33
C LEU A 136 7.53 -7.06 10.35
N HIS A 137 8.79 -6.69 10.11
CA HIS A 137 9.89 -7.63 10.17
C HIS A 137 10.05 -8.23 11.57
N PHE A 138 9.99 -7.40 12.59
CA PHE A 138 10.06 -7.87 13.99
C PHE A 138 8.81 -8.63 14.42
N SER A 139 7.62 -8.28 13.92
CA SER A 139 6.38 -8.99 14.22
C SER A 139 6.33 -10.44 13.71
N ARG A 140 7.20 -10.81 12.77
CA ARG A 140 7.30 -12.20 12.26
C ARG A 140 8.05 -13.15 13.18
N ARG A 141 8.82 -12.61 14.12
CA ARG A 141 9.73 -13.40 14.97
C ARG A 141 9.08 -13.88 16.27
N HIS A 142 7.88 -13.44 16.54
CA HIS A 142 7.06 -13.81 17.69
C HIS A 142 5.78 -14.52 17.23
#